data_0179d587f5c4147a27022a798c34abde
#
_entry.id   0179d587f5c4147a27022a798c34abde
#
_cell.length_a   1.000
_cell.length_b   1.000
_cell.length_c   1.000
_cell.angle_alpha   90.00
_cell.angle_beta   90.00
_cell.angle_gamma   90.00
#
_symmetry.space_group_name_H-M   'P 1'
#
loop_
_entity.id
_entity.type
_entity.pdbx_description
1 polymer ?
#
loop_
_entity_poly.entity_id
_entity_poly.type
_entity_poly.pdbx_seq_one_letter_code
_entity_poly.pdbx_strand_id
1 'polypeptide(L)' 'GYFGTNCYSMEWTAQGWEVFFAVNGEKCDVAVFDSETDACLDLLYKVMHR' A
#
# COMPACT_ATOMS: atom_id res chain seq x y z
N GLY A 1 5.79 -7.13 -9.02
CA GLY A 1 5.10 -6.27 -9.93
C GLY A 1 5.70 -4.89 -9.94
N TYR A 2 5.17 -4.07 -10.77
CA TYR A 2 5.64 -2.70 -10.89
C TYR A 2 4.70 -1.75 -10.16
N PHE A 3 5.26 -0.79 -9.48
CA PHE A 3 4.49 0.32 -8.92
C PHE A 3 5.27 1.61 -9.14
N GLY A 4 4.55 2.74 -9.20
CA GLY A 4 5.16 4.03 -9.42
C GLY A 4 6.02 4.47 -8.25
N THR A 5 6.58 5.67 -8.36
CA THR A 5 7.36 6.26 -7.29
C THR A 5 6.62 7.46 -6.72
N ASN A 6 6.81 7.74 -5.43
CA ASN A 6 6.16 8.82 -4.69
C ASN A 6 4.65 8.72 -4.73
N CYS A 7 4.14 7.49 -4.57
CA CYS A 7 2.70 7.26 -4.54
C CYS A 7 2.37 6.12 -3.58
N TYR A 8 1.13 6.12 -3.10
CA TYR A 8 0.63 5.00 -2.31
C TYR A 8 0.22 3.87 -3.23
N SER A 9 0.47 2.65 -2.81
CA SER A 9 0.16 1.45 -3.59
C SER A 9 -0.23 0.33 -2.65
N MET A 10 -0.82 -0.74 -3.20
CA MET A 10 -1.08 -1.93 -2.41
C MET A 10 -0.74 -3.15 -3.24
N GLU A 11 -0.35 -4.22 -2.57
CA GLU A 11 -0.03 -5.46 -3.26
C GLU A 11 -0.26 -6.65 -2.34
N TRP A 12 -0.56 -7.80 -2.96
CA TRP A 12 -0.73 -9.06 -2.25
C TRP A 12 0.63 -9.70 -2.01
N THR A 13 0.90 -10.06 -0.76
CA THR A 13 2.17 -10.70 -0.39
C THR A 13 1.91 -11.93 0.46
N ALA A 14 2.98 -12.65 0.79
CA ALA A 14 2.88 -13.82 1.66
C ALA A 14 2.37 -13.46 3.06
N GLN A 15 2.55 -12.22 3.50
CA GLN A 15 2.08 -11.75 4.80
C GLN A 15 0.65 -11.22 4.76
N GLY A 16 0.09 -10.98 3.56
CA GLY A 16 -1.24 -10.42 3.39
C GLY A 16 -1.24 -9.26 2.41
N TRP A 17 -2.26 -8.41 2.50
CA TRP A 17 -2.37 -7.23 1.65
C TRP A 17 -1.57 -6.10 2.27
N GLU A 18 -0.58 -5.59 1.54
CA GLU A 18 0.26 -4.50 2.00
C GLU A 18 -0.16 -3.19 1.36
N VAL A 19 -0.26 -2.14 2.17
CA VAL A 19 -0.44 -0.77 1.68
C VAL A 19 0.84 -0.02 2.07
N PHE A 20 1.43 0.69 1.12
CA PHE A 20 2.74 1.32 1.34
C PHE A 20 2.90 2.55 0.46
N PHE A 21 3.87 3.38 0.83
CA PHE A 21 4.28 4.52 0.01
C PHE A 21 5.54 4.11 -0.74
N ALA A 22 5.51 4.16 -2.06
CA ALA A 22 6.63 3.73 -2.90
C ALA A 22 7.57 4.90 -3.18
N VAL A 23 8.85 4.70 -2.90
CA VAL A 23 9.89 5.70 -3.17
C VAL A 23 11.07 5.00 -3.81
N ASN A 24 11.36 5.33 -5.07
CA ASN A 24 12.49 4.76 -5.80
C ASN A 24 12.53 3.23 -5.74
N GLY A 25 11.37 2.60 -5.87
CA GLY A 25 11.28 1.15 -5.84
C GLY A 25 11.30 0.53 -4.46
N GLU A 26 11.34 1.35 -3.40
CA GLU A 26 11.31 0.86 -2.02
C GLU A 26 9.97 1.16 -1.39
N LYS A 27 9.57 0.28 -0.47
CA LYS A 27 8.32 0.42 0.27
C LYS A 27 8.57 1.16 1.57
N CYS A 28 7.78 2.21 1.82
CA CYS A 28 7.84 2.98 3.06
C CYS A 28 6.48 2.93 3.73
N ASP A 29 6.46 3.04 5.06
CA ASP A 29 5.20 3.07 5.84
C ASP A 29 4.28 1.90 5.50
N VAL A 30 4.84 0.70 5.53
CA VAL A 30 4.09 -0.50 5.16
C VAL A 30 3.08 -0.86 6.24
N ALA A 31 1.83 -1.08 5.84
CA ALA A 31 0.78 -1.61 6.71
C ALA A 31 0.26 -2.90 6.07
N VAL A 32 -0.01 -3.91 6.88
CA VAL A 32 -0.44 -5.21 6.40
C VAL A 32 -1.85 -5.50 6.89
N PHE A 33 -2.68 -6.01 6.00
CA PHE A 33 -4.09 -6.31 6.27
C PHE A 33 -4.42 -7.73 5.85
N ASP A 34 -5.35 -8.35 6.57
CA ASP A 34 -5.80 -9.71 6.25
C ASP A 34 -6.75 -9.74 5.07
N SER A 35 -7.43 -8.64 4.78
CA SER A 35 -8.41 -8.62 3.70
C SER A 35 -8.13 -7.49 2.73
N GLU A 36 -8.49 -7.74 1.48
CA GLU A 36 -8.36 -6.73 0.43
C GLU A 36 -9.21 -5.50 0.73
N THR A 37 -10.41 -5.72 1.27
CA THR A 37 -11.30 -4.60 1.59
C THR A 37 -10.66 -3.66 2.59
N ASP A 38 -10.08 -4.19 3.65
CA ASP A 38 -9.42 -3.37 4.67
C ASP A 38 -8.23 -2.61 4.08
N ALA A 39 -7.46 -3.27 3.23
CA ALA A 39 -6.31 -2.62 2.57
C ALA A 39 -6.78 -1.49 1.65
N CYS A 40 -7.84 -1.74 0.88
CA CYS A 40 -8.40 -0.72 -0.01
C CYS A 40 -8.89 0.50 0.76
N LEU A 41 -9.55 0.29 1.90
CA LEU A 41 -10.02 1.39 2.73
C LEU A 41 -8.85 2.19 3.28
N ASP A 42 -7.79 1.53 3.71
CA ASP A 42 -6.61 2.21 4.21
C ASP A 42 -5.92 3.00 3.11
N LEU A 43 -5.79 2.40 1.93
CA LEU A 43 -5.20 3.08 0.78
C LEU A 43 -5.98 4.33 0.43
N LEU A 44 -7.30 4.21 0.37
CA LEU A 44 -8.16 5.34 0.06
C LEU A 44 -8.00 6.45 1.09
N TYR A 45 -7.97 6.09 2.36
CA TYR A 45 -7.78 7.07 3.43
C TYR A 45 -6.47 7.84 3.26
N LYS A 46 -5.39 7.11 2.99
CA LYS A 46 -4.07 7.73 2.86
C LYS A 46 -3.97 8.64 1.65
N VAL A 47 -4.60 8.24 0.54
CA VAL A 47 -4.62 9.06 -0.66
C VAL A 47 -5.40 10.36 -0.43
N MET A 48 -6.49 10.29 0.33
CA MET A 48 -7.35 11.43 0.59
C MET A 48 -6.82 12.36 1.68
N HIS A 49 -5.97 11.86 2.55
CA HIS A 49 -5.51 12.61 3.72
C HIS A 49 -4.00 12.85 3.72
N ARG A 50 -3.38 12.80 2.57
CA ARG A 50 -1.95 13.04 2.46
C ARG A 50 -1.62 14.54 2.41
#